data_df590fc36f362cc7bff71a507f976139
#
_entry.id   df590fc36f362cc7bff71a507f976139
#
_cell.length_a   1.000
_cell.length_b   1.000
_cell.length_c   1.000
_cell.angle_alpha   90.00
_cell.angle_beta   90.00
_cell.angle_gamma   90.00
#
_symmetry.space_group_name_H-M   'P 1'
#
loop_
_entity.id
_entity.type
_entity.pdbx_description
1 polymer ?
#
loop_
_entity_poly.entity_id
_entity_poly.type
_entity_poly.pdbx_seq_one_letter_code
_entity_poly.pdbx_strand_id
1 'polypeptide(L)'
;MIELNDDLFDDKIRKKLKDEINCVPNDINQKIDSTLNKINKKRFTIKKACCILVSCIGVTLLLGMAMPTYASNIPIIGNIFKMFTNKTYENYDEYASDLNITKESSGLKMTIDKVVYDEVQLSIFYTIESEKEIQDTPRFPGAKLRINGKETAFSAGGTGKLMNDNKTFAGSIEYNVSKRNSMPKEFQNEHFLGGYVEIPDKFVLNLDIDEIGLENPIKGTWNFNIPVSSENVNGKVNEKECDIDLSNIVSGYHINKIITTPLNTVIQGTRMDDKENADRLSFAVFDNKGRYIKNKSEEAVGDKDGNYIMYFSNGFKEIYDDTDYLTFIPWKYKNNDSHETENNITEKLNLKGETKLYSSDGKEYMTITKVNIEDGKTKIYYKSRYGVNAAPIEIVDNKTGENIISFSDDYNFEEQKEATTYNADTDEYAITCDKEIKDGDYSVKTIDKSKSIEVYGDEKFTIKIK
;
A
#
# COMPACT_ATOMS: atom_id res chain seq x y z
N MET A 1 7.13 -25.94 -37.65
CA MET A 1 6.73 -26.84 -36.55
C MET A 1 8.03 -27.41 -36.03
N ILE A 2 8.57 -26.86 -34.96
CA ILE A 2 9.82 -27.35 -34.34
C ILE A 2 9.35 -28.29 -33.22
N GLU A 3 9.55 -29.60 -33.42
CA GLU A 3 9.40 -30.57 -32.34
C GLU A 3 10.50 -30.30 -31.31
N LEU A 4 10.12 -29.72 -30.17
CA LEU A 4 10.98 -29.63 -29.01
C LEU A 4 11.12 -31.05 -28.43
N ASN A 5 12.34 -31.54 -28.41
CA ASN A 5 12.71 -32.86 -27.92
C ASN A 5 12.64 -32.83 -26.37
N ASP A 6 11.50 -33.29 -25.82
CA ASP A 6 11.20 -33.28 -24.38
C ASP A 6 12.22 -34.05 -23.53
N ASP A 7 12.86 -35.09 -24.12
CA ASP A 7 13.89 -35.86 -23.44
C ASP A 7 15.17 -35.06 -23.13
N LEU A 8 15.49 -34.05 -23.98
CA LEU A 8 16.68 -33.22 -23.80
C LEU A 8 16.48 -32.14 -22.72
N PHE A 9 15.22 -31.74 -22.51
CA PHE A 9 14.85 -30.79 -21.46
C PHE A 9 14.83 -31.46 -20.09
N ASP A 10 14.27 -32.67 -19.99
CA ASP A 10 14.25 -33.47 -18.78
C ASP A 10 15.67 -33.85 -18.32
N ASP A 11 16.58 -34.20 -19.23
CA ASP A 11 17.98 -34.50 -18.91
C ASP A 11 18.75 -33.27 -18.43
N LYS A 12 18.50 -32.08 -18.99
CA LYS A 12 19.12 -30.83 -18.49
C LYS A 12 18.64 -30.46 -17.10
N ILE A 13 17.34 -30.64 -16.81
CA ILE A 13 16.79 -30.40 -15.46
C ILE A 13 17.36 -31.41 -14.46
N ARG A 14 17.43 -32.68 -14.81
CA ARG A 14 18.03 -33.74 -13.96
C ARG A 14 19.50 -33.47 -13.68
N LYS A 15 20.26 -32.98 -14.67
CA LYS A 15 21.69 -32.67 -14.52
C LYS A 15 21.87 -31.45 -13.61
N LYS A 16 21.08 -30.40 -13.80
CA LYS A 16 21.14 -29.19 -13.00
C LYS A 16 20.73 -29.45 -11.53
N LEU A 17 19.69 -30.26 -11.32
CA LEU A 17 19.28 -30.71 -9.99
C LEU A 17 20.36 -31.56 -9.29
N LYS A 18 21.08 -32.44 -10.03
CA LYS A 18 22.20 -33.21 -9.46
C LYS A 18 23.39 -32.36 -9.10
N ASP A 19 23.72 -31.34 -9.88
CA ASP A 19 24.87 -30.46 -9.65
C ASP A 19 24.61 -29.48 -8.46
N GLU A 20 23.36 -29.10 -8.21
CA GLU A 20 22.99 -28.22 -7.09
C GLU A 20 22.72 -28.96 -5.76
N ILE A 21 22.48 -30.29 -5.79
CA ILE A 21 22.09 -31.09 -4.62
C ILE A 21 23.32 -31.79 -3.94
N ASN A 22 24.52 -31.38 -4.23
CA ASN A 22 25.71 -32.00 -3.60
C ASN A 22 25.80 -31.91 -2.07
N CYS A 23 24.80 -31.33 -1.39
CA CYS A 23 24.70 -31.24 0.06
C CYS A 23 23.45 -31.91 0.66
N VAL A 24 22.67 -32.65 -0.11
CA VAL A 24 21.40 -33.25 0.36
C VAL A 24 21.68 -34.71 0.84
N PRO A 25 21.17 -35.09 2.03
CA PRO A 25 21.30 -36.46 2.54
C PRO A 25 20.73 -37.52 1.58
N ASN A 26 21.35 -38.67 1.49
CA ASN A 26 21.02 -39.72 0.53
C ASN A 26 19.58 -40.26 0.61
N ASP A 27 18.94 -40.21 1.76
CA ASP A 27 17.57 -40.62 2.00
C ASP A 27 16.54 -39.68 1.32
N ILE A 28 16.88 -38.40 1.17
CA ILE A 28 16.09 -37.41 0.47
C ILE A 28 16.19 -37.62 -1.04
N ASN A 29 17.40 -37.88 -1.55
CA ASN A 29 17.60 -38.18 -2.96
C ASN A 29 16.81 -39.42 -3.39
N GLN A 30 16.80 -40.48 -2.56
CA GLN A 30 16.01 -41.69 -2.83
C GLN A 30 14.47 -41.41 -2.85
N LYS A 31 13.97 -40.51 -2.00
CA LYS A 31 12.57 -40.12 -2.01
C LYS A 31 12.20 -39.29 -3.23
N ILE A 32 13.08 -38.39 -3.65
CA ILE A 32 12.91 -37.60 -4.88
C ILE A 32 12.87 -38.53 -6.10
N ASP A 33 13.83 -39.43 -6.25
CA ASP A 33 13.89 -40.38 -7.36
C ASP A 33 12.68 -41.33 -7.38
N SER A 34 12.20 -41.78 -6.21
CA SER A 34 11.01 -42.61 -6.10
C SER A 34 9.72 -41.87 -6.50
N THR A 35 9.65 -40.57 -6.26
CA THR A 35 8.53 -39.73 -6.61
C THR A 35 8.53 -39.37 -8.10
N LEU A 36 9.68 -39.04 -8.66
CA LEU A 36 9.86 -38.77 -10.09
C LEU A 36 9.57 -40.02 -10.96
N ASN A 37 9.92 -41.20 -10.50
CA ASN A 37 9.66 -42.45 -11.20
C ASN A 37 8.18 -42.91 -11.15
N LYS A 38 7.37 -42.37 -10.24
CA LYS A 38 5.91 -42.63 -10.16
C LYS A 38 5.08 -41.75 -11.08
N ILE A 39 5.65 -40.72 -11.71
CA ILE A 39 4.98 -39.84 -12.66
C ILE A 39 4.91 -40.52 -14.02
N ASN A 40 3.77 -41.13 -14.33
CA ASN A 40 3.54 -41.88 -15.57
C ASN A 40 3.60 -40.94 -16.81
N LYS A 41 4.33 -41.38 -17.84
CA LYS A 41 4.49 -40.69 -19.15
C LYS A 41 3.16 -40.57 -19.89
N LYS A 42 2.40 -39.50 -19.66
CA LYS A 42 1.27 -39.12 -20.56
C LYS A 42 1.52 -37.72 -21.12
N ARG A 43 1.24 -37.53 -22.41
CA ARG A 43 1.44 -36.30 -23.18
C ARG A 43 0.89 -35.07 -22.46
N PHE A 44 1.76 -34.07 -22.25
CA PHE A 44 1.45 -32.84 -21.53
C PHE A 44 0.93 -31.76 -22.47
N THR A 45 -0.18 -31.13 -22.12
CA THR A 45 -0.63 -29.87 -22.73
C THR A 45 -0.16 -28.68 -21.86
N ILE A 46 -0.09 -27.48 -22.42
CA ILE A 46 0.40 -26.24 -21.79
C ILE A 46 -0.20 -26.00 -20.38
N LYS A 47 -1.44 -26.45 -20.14
CA LYS A 47 -2.08 -26.40 -18.80
C LYS A 47 -1.36 -27.22 -17.72
N LYS A 48 -0.48 -28.16 -18.09
CA LYS A 48 0.29 -29.01 -17.15
C LYS A 48 1.66 -28.48 -16.83
N ALA A 49 2.23 -27.54 -17.62
CA ALA A 49 3.46 -26.83 -17.29
C ALA A 49 3.30 -25.98 -16.00
N CYS A 50 2.10 -25.42 -15.78
CA CYS A 50 1.77 -24.71 -14.54
C CYS A 50 1.80 -25.62 -13.29
N CYS A 51 1.42 -26.90 -13.44
CA CYS A 51 1.46 -27.86 -12.32
C CYS A 51 2.88 -28.29 -11.94
N ILE A 52 3.84 -28.21 -12.87
CA ILE A 52 5.26 -28.54 -12.59
C ILE A 52 5.90 -27.38 -11.80
N LEU A 53 5.58 -26.12 -12.09
CA LEU A 53 6.00 -24.98 -11.30
C LEU A 53 5.46 -25.06 -9.85
N VAL A 54 4.19 -25.44 -9.69
CA VAL A 54 3.57 -25.66 -8.37
C VAL A 54 4.22 -26.85 -7.63
N SER A 55 4.63 -27.90 -8.33
CA SER A 55 5.32 -29.02 -7.70
C SER A 55 6.78 -28.70 -7.32
N CYS A 56 7.48 -27.84 -8.06
CA CYS A 56 8.77 -27.33 -7.65
C CYS A 56 8.67 -26.41 -6.42
N ILE A 57 7.61 -25.59 -6.35
CA ILE A 57 7.28 -24.79 -5.16
C ILE A 57 6.96 -25.69 -3.97
N GLY A 58 6.17 -26.76 -4.18
CA GLY A 58 5.87 -27.75 -3.15
C GLY A 58 7.10 -28.53 -2.64
N VAL A 59 8.08 -28.80 -3.49
CA VAL A 59 9.34 -29.44 -3.10
C VAL A 59 10.25 -28.48 -2.32
N THR A 60 10.26 -27.19 -2.67
CA THR A 60 11.01 -26.18 -1.89
C THR A 60 10.39 -25.98 -0.51
N LEU A 61 9.06 -25.99 -0.41
CA LEU A 61 8.35 -25.96 0.87
C LEU A 61 8.59 -27.21 1.71
N LEU A 62 8.63 -28.40 1.12
CA LEU A 62 8.93 -29.64 1.83
C LEU A 62 10.38 -29.75 2.27
N LEU A 63 11.33 -29.16 1.54
CA LEU A 63 12.74 -29.10 1.94
C LEU A 63 12.96 -28.09 3.08
N GLY A 64 12.20 -26.99 3.12
CA GLY A 64 12.17 -26.05 4.24
C GLY A 64 11.64 -26.68 5.54
N MET A 65 10.70 -27.62 5.45
CA MET A 65 10.15 -28.37 6.61
C MET A 65 11.04 -29.51 7.09
N ALA A 66 12.06 -29.92 6.31
CA ALA A 66 12.88 -31.10 6.62
C ALA A 66 14.18 -30.78 7.36
N MET A 67 14.42 -29.54 7.79
CA MET A 67 15.53 -29.19 8.68
C MET A 67 15.04 -29.14 10.13
N PRO A 68 15.17 -30.23 10.91
CA PRO A 68 14.91 -30.16 12.33
C PRO A 68 16.19 -29.67 13.00
N THR A 69 16.19 -28.50 13.60
CA THR A 69 16.95 -28.37 14.86
C THR A 69 17.05 -27.01 15.49
N TYR A 70 16.26 -26.01 15.19
CA TYR A 70 16.16 -24.85 16.10
C TYR A 70 14.74 -24.24 16.22
N ALA A 71 13.74 -24.88 15.64
CA ALA A 71 12.34 -24.40 15.66
C ALA A 71 11.58 -24.71 16.97
N SER A 72 12.23 -25.23 18.02
CA SER A 72 11.51 -25.72 19.21
C SER A 72 11.19 -24.68 20.28
N ASN A 73 11.59 -23.41 20.09
CA ASN A 73 11.31 -22.34 21.06
C ASN A 73 10.81 -21.03 20.45
N ILE A 74 10.41 -21.01 19.18
CA ILE A 74 9.72 -19.85 18.63
C ILE A 74 8.25 -20.05 18.98
N PRO A 75 7.60 -19.14 19.76
CA PRO A 75 6.17 -19.11 19.75
C PRO A 75 5.81 -18.96 18.26
N ILE A 76 5.01 -19.90 17.74
CA ILE A 76 4.38 -19.76 16.41
C ILE A 76 3.84 -18.35 16.40
N ILE A 77 4.52 -17.45 15.69
CA ILE A 77 4.12 -16.05 15.60
C ILE A 77 2.76 -16.13 14.94
N GLY A 78 1.71 -16.01 15.75
CA GLY A 78 0.35 -16.09 15.27
C GLY A 78 0.22 -15.02 14.20
N ASN A 79 -0.64 -15.21 13.23
CA ASN A 79 -0.86 -14.42 12.02
C ASN A 79 -0.14 -13.06 12.04
N ILE A 80 0.93 -12.90 11.24
CA ILE A 80 1.81 -11.72 11.21
C ILE A 80 1.02 -10.40 11.10
N PHE A 81 -0.14 -10.42 10.44
CA PHE A 81 -1.00 -9.24 10.28
C PHE A 81 -1.50 -8.67 11.62
N LYS A 82 -1.62 -9.52 12.67
CA LYS A 82 -2.01 -9.08 14.01
C LYS A 82 -0.90 -8.34 14.76
N MET A 83 0.33 -8.37 14.25
CA MET A 83 1.45 -7.64 14.83
C MET A 83 1.42 -6.16 14.46
N PHE A 84 0.76 -5.83 13.35
CA PHE A 84 0.60 -4.45 12.89
C PHE A 84 -0.57 -3.80 13.62
N THR A 85 -0.37 -2.57 14.07
CA THR A 85 -1.41 -1.77 14.71
C THR A 85 -2.38 -1.21 13.65
N ASN A 86 -3.58 -0.79 14.09
CA ASN A 86 -4.54 -0.01 13.30
C ASN A 86 -5.23 -0.76 12.15
N LYS A 87 -5.38 -2.09 12.23
CA LYS A 87 -6.15 -2.87 11.24
C LYS A 87 -5.69 -2.67 9.77
N THR A 88 -4.46 -2.21 9.56
CA THR A 88 -3.93 -1.87 8.23
C THR A 88 -3.99 -3.05 7.28
N TYR A 89 -3.84 -4.28 7.79
CA TYR A 89 -3.79 -5.52 7.02
C TYR A 89 -4.90 -6.51 7.39
N GLU A 90 -6.06 -6.03 7.89
CA GLU A 90 -7.13 -6.91 8.40
C GLU A 90 -7.63 -7.89 7.31
N ASN A 91 -7.74 -7.42 6.07
CA ASN A 91 -8.26 -8.21 4.94
C ASN A 91 -7.17 -8.97 4.16
N TYR A 92 -5.90 -8.78 4.47
CA TYR A 92 -4.80 -9.37 3.69
C TYR A 92 -4.67 -10.88 3.85
N ASP A 93 -5.11 -11.46 4.96
CA ASP A 93 -4.95 -12.88 5.25
C ASP A 93 -5.69 -13.78 4.24
N GLU A 94 -6.84 -13.33 3.73
CA GLU A 94 -7.61 -14.05 2.71
C GLU A 94 -6.86 -14.17 1.38
N TYR A 95 -6.01 -13.17 1.06
CA TYR A 95 -5.31 -13.05 -0.23
C TYR A 95 -3.82 -13.42 -0.14
N ALA A 96 -3.35 -13.73 1.06
CA ALA A 96 -1.95 -14.03 1.30
C ALA A 96 -1.58 -15.45 0.88
N SER A 97 -0.33 -15.62 0.46
CA SER A 97 0.34 -16.91 0.34
C SER A 97 1.32 -17.07 1.50
N ASP A 98 1.17 -18.17 2.27
CA ASP A 98 2.09 -18.54 3.34
C ASP A 98 3.39 -19.09 2.76
N LEU A 99 4.53 -18.58 3.18
CA LEU A 99 5.84 -18.96 2.62
C LEU A 99 6.79 -19.55 3.66
N ASN A 100 7.04 -18.86 4.76
CA ASN A 100 7.97 -19.24 5.83
C ASN A 100 9.38 -19.56 5.31
N ILE A 101 9.87 -18.75 4.35
CA ILE A 101 11.21 -18.92 3.77
C ILE A 101 12.22 -18.18 4.62
N THR A 102 13.17 -18.90 5.23
CA THR A 102 14.14 -18.34 6.18
C THR A 102 15.55 -18.31 5.59
N LYS A 103 16.29 -17.24 5.89
CA LYS A 103 17.73 -17.09 5.66
C LYS A 103 18.39 -16.52 6.91
N GLU A 104 19.60 -17.00 7.18
CA GLU A 104 20.38 -16.56 8.33
C GLU A 104 21.77 -16.11 7.87
N SER A 105 22.21 -14.96 8.35
CA SER A 105 23.52 -14.41 8.10
C SER A 105 23.87 -13.40 9.19
N SER A 106 25.14 -13.36 9.59
CA SER A 106 25.70 -12.37 10.53
C SER A 106 24.91 -12.21 11.85
N GLY A 107 24.30 -13.31 12.36
CA GLY A 107 23.52 -13.31 13.60
C GLY A 107 22.12 -12.75 13.47
N LEU A 108 21.66 -12.48 12.23
CA LEU A 108 20.28 -12.13 11.92
C LEU A 108 19.61 -13.25 11.11
N LYS A 109 18.48 -13.71 11.60
CA LYS A 109 17.60 -14.66 10.92
C LYS A 109 16.40 -13.93 10.36
N MET A 110 16.29 -13.85 9.03
CA MET A 110 15.17 -13.25 8.33
C MET A 110 14.26 -14.31 7.75
N THR A 111 12.98 -14.19 8.01
CA THR A 111 11.94 -15.07 7.47
C THR A 111 10.98 -14.25 6.65
N ILE A 112 10.74 -14.63 5.40
CA ILE A 112 9.60 -14.14 4.60
C ILE A 112 8.40 -15.01 5.01
N ASP A 113 7.48 -14.41 5.74
CA ASP A 113 6.34 -15.13 6.32
C ASP A 113 5.22 -15.28 5.29
N LYS A 114 4.82 -14.17 4.67
CA LYS A 114 3.70 -14.13 3.72
C LYS A 114 4.00 -13.17 2.56
N VAL A 115 3.36 -13.44 1.44
CA VAL A 115 3.31 -12.52 0.29
C VAL A 115 1.87 -12.34 -0.18
N VAL A 116 1.54 -11.11 -0.58
CA VAL A 116 0.26 -10.76 -1.18
C VAL A 116 0.53 -10.00 -2.48
N TYR A 117 -0.12 -10.42 -3.57
CA TYR A 117 -0.01 -9.76 -4.86
C TYR A 117 -1.40 -9.65 -5.50
N ASP A 118 -1.86 -8.43 -5.70
CA ASP A 118 -3.20 -8.13 -6.23
C ASP A 118 -3.18 -7.44 -7.60
N GLU A 119 -2.09 -7.59 -8.36
CA GLU A 119 -1.79 -7.01 -9.67
C GLU A 119 -1.42 -5.51 -9.66
N VAL A 120 -1.75 -4.75 -8.60
CA VAL A 120 -1.37 -3.34 -8.46
C VAL A 120 -0.35 -3.11 -7.35
N GLN A 121 -0.34 -3.98 -6.35
CA GLN A 121 0.59 -3.94 -5.23
C GLN A 121 1.15 -5.33 -4.94
N LEU A 122 2.43 -5.40 -4.62
CA LEU A 122 3.11 -6.58 -4.10
C LEU A 122 3.59 -6.29 -2.68
N SER A 123 3.02 -6.98 -1.70
CA SER A 123 3.35 -6.82 -0.29
C SER A 123 4.06 -8.05 0.24
N ILE A 124 5.20 -7.85 0.88
CA ILE A 124 6.02 -8.89 1.51
C ILE A 124 6.00 -8.64 3.01
N PHE A 125 5.61 -9.66 3.78
CA PHE A 125 5.58 -9.63 5.24
C PHE A 125 6.70 -10.53 5.76
N TYR A 126 7.50 -9.99 6.67
CA TYR A 126 8.70 -10.65 7.14
C TYR A 126 8.94 -10.44 8.64
N THR A 127 9.68 -11.37 9.21
CA THR A 127 10.26 -11.25 10.57
C THR A 127 11.77 -11.27 10.52
N ILE A 128 12.39 -10.52 11.41
CA ILE A 128 13.85 -10.57 11.65
C ILE A 128 14.05 -10.87 13.12
N GLU A 129 14.79 -11.96 13.39
CA GLU A 129 15.20 -12.37 14.72
C GLU A 129 16.72 -12.15 14.89
N SER A 130 17.13 -11.63 16.04
CA SER A 130 18.53 -11.35 16.36
C SER A 130 18.92 -12.00 17.70
N GLU A 131 20.14 -12.50 17.81
CA GLU A 131 20.70 -12.95 19.09
C GLU A 131 20.91 -11.78 20.08
N LYS A 132 21.16 -10.58 19.55
CA LYS A 132 21.35 -9.33 20.31
C LYS A 132 20.13 -8.44 20.17
N GLU A 133 20.01 -7.44 21.04
CA GLU A 133 18.99 -6.41 20.88
C GLU A 133 19.14 -5.66 19.56
N ILE A 134 18.04 -5.49 18.87
CA ILE A 134 17.93 -4.69 17.63
C ILE A 134 17.86 -3.22 18.03
N GLN A 135 18.90 -2.45 17.69
CA GLN A 135 19.03 -1.05 18.05
C GLN A 135 18.69 -0.09 16.90
N ASP A 136 18.74 -0.61 15.67
CA ASP A 136 18.43 0.16 14.45
C ASP A 136 17.23 -0.47 13.75
N THR A 137 16.38 0.36 13.12
CA THR A 137 15.26 -0.16 12.35
C THR A 137 15.77 -1.05 11.21
N PRO A 138 15.37 -2.33 11.16
CA PRO A 138 15.83 -3.26 10.13
C PRO A 138 15.25 -2.92 8.76
N ARG A 139 15.91 -2.03 8.03
CA ARG A 139 15.64 -1.71 6.62
C ARG A 139 16.76 -2.24 5.75
N PHE A 140 16.50 -2.42 4.47
CA PHE A 140 17.49 -2.91 3.51
C PHE A 140 17.48 -2.03 2.25
N PRO A 141 18.07 -0.82 2.35
CA PRO A 141 18.00 0.20 1.30
C PRO A 141 18.70 -0.22 -0.01
N GLY A 142 19.68 -1.11 0.08
CA GLY A 142 20.44 -1.63 -1.07
C GLY A 142 19.89 -2.93 -1.66
N ALA A 143 18.71 -3.37 -1.26
CA ALA A 143 18.13 -4.62 -1.76
C ALA A 143 17.92 -4.59 -3.28
N LYS A 144 18.33 -5.66 -3.95
CA LYS A 144 18.15 -5.83 -5.40
C LYS A 144 16.97 -6.74 -5.69
N LEU A 145 16.14 -6.31 -6.62
CA LEU A 145 14.96 -7.03 -7.05
C LEU A 145 15.12 -7.55 -8.48
N ARG A 146 14.71 -8.80 -8.71
CA ARG A 146 14.58 -9.34 -10.06
C ARG A 146 13.28 -10.12 -10.17
N ILE A 147 12.56 -9.92 -11.29
CA ILE A 147 11.40 -10.73 -11.67
C ILE A 147 11.83 -11.71 -12.73
N ASN A 148 11.71 -13.01 -12.44
CA ASN A 148 12.17 -14.09 -13.32
C ASN A 148 13.61 -13.88 -13.80
N GLY A 149 14.49 -13.35 -12.90
CA GLY A 149 15.90 -13.09 -13.16
C GLY A 149 16.22 -11.77 -13.86
N LYS A 150 15.22 -10.98 -14.31
CA LYS A 150 15.41 -9.65 -14.88
C LYS A 150 15.36 -8.60 -13.78
N GLU A 151 16.41 -7.79 -13.66
CA GLU A 151 16.49 -6.73 -12.67
C GLU A 151 15.37 -5.70 -12.86
N THR A 152 14.82 -5.24 -11.76
CA THR A 152 13.75 -4.24 -11.72
C THR A 152 13.81 -3.44 -10.43
N ALA A 153 13.13 -2.31 -10.43
CA ALA A 153 12.90 -1.50 -9.24
C ALA A 153 11.46 -0.99 -9.22
N PHE A 154 10.95 -0.78 -8.02
CA PHE A 154 9.62 -0.22 -7.77
C PHE A 154 9.71 0.81 -6.67
N SER A 155 8.81 1.78 -6.66
CA SER A 155 8.59 2.56 -5.45
C SER A 155 8.09 1.64 -4.35
N ALA A 156 8.68 1.80 -3.17
CA ALA A 156 8.39 0.95 -2.02
C ALA A 156 8.06 1.79 -0.79
N GLY A 157 7.06 1.34 -0.07
CA GLY A 157 6.76 1.74 1.29
C GLY A 157 6.86 0.55 2.23
N GLY A 158 6.59 0.77 3.50
CA GLY A 158 6.52 -0.31 4.46
C GLY A 158 6.46 0.20 5.88
N THR A 159 6.06 -0.69 6.76
CA THR A 159 5.99 -0.42 8.19
C THR A 159 6.60 -1.59 8.96
N GLY A 160 6.84 -1.37 10.24
CA GLY A 160 7.32 -2.46 11.08
C GLY A 160 7.30 -2.09 12.55
N LYS A 161 7.43 -3.12 13.37
CA LYS A 161 7.37 -3.01 14.82
C LYS A 161 8.42 -3.90 15.46
N LEU A 162 9.19 -3.32 16.37
CA LEU A 162 10.04 -4.07 17.27
C LEU A 162 9.17 -4.69 18.37
N MET A 163 9.36 -5.99 18.62
CA MET A 163 8.61 -6.71 19.65
C MET A 163 9.17 -6.39 21.05
N ASN A 164 8.41 -6.76 22.08
CA ASN A 164 8.76 -6.48 23.48
C ASN A 164 10.06 -7.15 23.97
N ASP A 165 10.57 -8.14 23.24
CA ASP A 165 11.84 -8.81 23.52
C ASP A 165 13.06 -8.00 23.02
N ASN A 166 12.85 -6.92 22.27
CA ASN A 166 13.85 -6.11 21.59
C ASN A 166 14.77 -6.90 20.64
N LYS A 167 14.41 -8.13 20.30
CA LYS A 167 15.20 -9.03 19.46
C LYS A 167 14.46 -9.50 18.22
N THR A 168 13.15 -9.31 18.18
CA THR A 168 12.28 -9.69 17.08
C THR A 168 11.64 -8.44 16.46
N PHE A 169 11.77 -8.29 15.16
CA PHE A 169 11.13 -7.25 14.39
C PHE A 169 10.18 -7.88 13.37
N ALA A 170 8.94 -7.40 13.31
CA ALA A 170 7.99 -7.74 12.27
C ALA A 170 7.84 -6.56 11.32
N GLY A 171 7.98 -6.79 10.02
CA GLY A 171 7.95 -5.75 9.00
C GLY A 171 7.13 -6.12 7.77
N SER A 172 6.74 -5.09 7.02
CA SER A 172 6.18 -5.21 5.68
C SER A 172 6.97 -4.36 4.70
N ILE A 173 7.01 -4.80 3.43
CA ILE A 173 7.42 -3.98 2.30
C ILE A 173 6.32 -4.07 1.27
N GLU A 174 5.90 -2.92 0.79
CA GLU A 174 4.86 -2.77 -0.21
C GLU A 174 5.45 -2.14 -1.46
N TYR A 175 5.52 -2.90 -2.55
CA TYR A 175 5.96 -2.43 -3.84
C TYR A 175 4.73 -2.02 -4.66
N ASN A 176 4.70 -0.77 -5.12
CA ASN A 176 3.71 -0.34 -6.08
C ASN A 176 4.11 -0.88 -7.46
N VAL A 177 3.35 -1.81 -7.97
CA VAL A 177 3.55 -2.37 -9.31
C VAL A 177 2.55 -1.81 -10.31
N SER A 178 1.49 -1.14 -9.82
CA SER A 178 0.50 -0.35 -10.56
C SER A 178 0.04 -1.00 -11.88
N LYS A 179 -0.11 -2.33 -11.89
CA LYS A 179 -0.46 -3.09 -13.08
C LYS A 179 0.34 -2.65 -14.33
N ARG A 180 1.66 -2.63 -14.20
CA ARG A 180 2.60 -2.11 -15.24
C ARG A 180 2.33 -2.62 -16.64
N ASN A 181 1.74 -3.82 -16.77
CA ASN A 181 1.42 -4.41 -18.07
C ASN A 181 0.34 -3.63 -18.84
N SER A 182 -0.44 -2.79 -18.17
CA SER A 182 -1.41 -1.89 -18.80
C SER A 182 -0.86 -0.50 -19.12
N MET A 183 0.41 -0.23 -18.78
CA MET A 183 1.06 1.04 -19.07
C MET A 183 1.23 1.22 -20.60
N PRO A 184 0.85 2.38 -21.17
CA PRO A 184 1.06 2.65 -22.59
C PRO A 184 2.53 2.56 -22.98
N LYS A 185 2.81 2.10 -24.22
CA LYS A 185 4.18 1.80 -24.68
C LYS A 185 5.13 3.01 -24.66
N GLU A 186 4.63 4.19 -24.82
CA GLU A 186 5.38 5.45 -24.75
C GLU A 186 5.97 5.74 -23.39
N PHE A 187 5.38 5.17 -22.32
CA PHE A 187 5.84 5.30 -20.93
C PHE A 187 6.66 4.09 -20.46
N GLN A 188 6.76 3.03 -21.27
CA GLN A 188 7.58 1.85 -20.97
C GLN A 188 9.07 2.17 -21.16
N ASN A 189 9.63 2.96 -20.25
CA ASN A 189 10.99 3.48 -20.34
C ASN A 189 12.00 2.50 -19.74
N GLU A 190 13.03 2.13 -20.51
CA GLU A 190 14.12 1.24 -20.07
C GLU A 190 15.12 1.93 -19.13
N HIS A 191 15.11 3.26 -19.06
CA HIS A 191 16.04 4.05 -18.25
C HIS A 191 15.55 4.39 -16.85
N PHE A 192 14.28 4.09 -16.53
CA PHE A 192 13.71 4.41 -15.23
C PHE A 192 13.93 3.26 -14.24
N LEU A 193 14.69 3.49 -13.16
CA LEU A 193 14.89 2.61 -12.00
C LEU A 193 14.88 1.10 -12.33
N GLY A 194 15.77 0.65 -13.24
CA GLY A 194 15.85 -0.77 -13.62
C GLY A 194 15.03 -1.17 -14.85
N GLY A 195 14.36 -0.22 -15.51
CA GLY A 195 13.61 -0.43 -16.74
C GLY A 195 12.22 -1.01 -16.57
N TYR A 196 11.49 -1.02 -17.69
CA TYR A 196 10.19 -1.68 -17.76
C TYR A 196 10.34 -3.19 -17.71
N VAL A 197 9.60 -3.82 -16.80
CA VAL A 197 9.51 -5.28 -16.70
C VAL A 197 8.04 -5.69 -16.74
N GLU A 198 7.70 -6.59 -17.65
CA GLU A 198 6.40 -7.25 -17.65
C GLU A 198 6.25 -8.11 -16.40
N ILE A 199 5.13 -7.97 -15.69
CA ILE A 199 4.86 -8.69 -14.45
C ILE A 199 3.76 -9.72 -14.73
N PRO A 200 4.09 -11.03 -14.82
CA PRO A 200 3.10 -12.08 -15.03
C PRO A 200 2.19 -12.26 -13.80
N ASP A 201 1.06 -12.93 -14.00
CA ASP A 201 0.18 -13.34 -12.89
C ASP A 201 0.90 -14.29 -11.89
N LYS A 202 1.94 -14.99 -12.36
CA LYS A 202 2.81 -15.86 -11.56
C LYS A 202 4.26 -15.66 -11.94
N PHE A 203 5.10 -15.43 -10.94
CA PHE A 203 6.53 -15.23 -11.16
C PHE A 203 7.35 -15.59 -9.91
N VAL A 204 8.66 -15.62 -10.07
CA VAL A 204 9.59 -15.67 -8.94
C VAL A 204 10.20 -14.28 -8.76
N LEU A 205 9.98 -13.69 -7.60
CA LEU A 205 10.69 -12.51 -7.16
C LEU A 205 11.99 -12.94 -6.48
N ASN A 206 13.13 -12.53 -7.05
CA ASN A 206 14.41 -12.67 -6.37
C ASN A 206 14.65 -11.38 -5.57
N LEU A 207 14.85 -11.51 -4.28
CA LEU A 207 15.17 -10.43 -3.35
C LEU A 207 16.53 -10.71 -2.74
N ASP A 208 17.54 -9.92 -3.13
CA ASP A 208 18.91 -10.04 -2.60
C ASP A 208 19.19 -8.87 -1.67
N ILE A 209 19.58 -9.20 -0.44
CA ILE A 209 19.86 -8.24 0.63
C ILE A 209 21.30 -8.47 1.08
N ASP A 210 22.15 -7.46 0.96
CA ASP A 210 23.56 -7.49 1.35
C ASP A 210 23.81 -6.80 2.70
N GLU A 211 22.86 -5.99 3.17
CA GLU A 211 22.92 -5.31 4.47
C GLU A 211 21.53 -5.02 5.04
N ILE A 212 21.41 -5.03 6.38
CA ILE A 212 20.18 -4.72 7.12
C ILE A 212 20.50 -3.66 8.17
N GLY A 213 19.74 -2.56 8.20
CA GLY A 213 19.88 -1.39 9.06
C GLY A 213 20.14 -0.12 8.26
N LEU A 214 19.98 1.06 8.90
CA LEU A 214 20.18 2.37 8.29
C LEU A 214 21.39 3.08 8.88
N GLU A 215 21.46 3.20 10.22
CA GLU A 215 22.52 3.94 10.90
C GLU A 215 23.76 3.08 11.13
N ASN A 216 23.55 1.81 11.48
CA ASN A 216 24.61 0.83 11.75
C ASN A 216 24.34 -0.48 11.00
N PRO A 217 24.44 -0.50 9.66
CA PRO A 217 24.02 -1.64 8.87
C PRO A 217 24.88 -2.89 9.16
N ILE A 218 24.20 -4.00 9.36
CA ILE A 218 24.81 -5.32 9.51
C ILE A 218 24.96 -5.93 8.12
N LYS A 219 26.20 -6.12 7.68
CA LYS A 219 26.50 -6.77 6.40
C LYS A 219 26.32 -8.27 6.49
N GLY A 220 25.71 -8.85 5.45
CA GLY A 220 25.44 -10.28 5.38
C GLY A 220 24.95 -10.67 4.00
N THR A 221 24.26 -11.81 3.90
CA THR A 221 23.68 -12.29 2.65
C THR A 221 22.36 -12.98 2.92
N TRP A 222 21.27 -12.35 2.52
CA TRP A 222 19.92 -12.91 2.64
C TRP A 222 19.26 -12.88 1.26
N ASN A 223 19.39 -13.99 0.51
CA ASN A 223 18.88 -14.10 -0.86
C ASN A 223 17.63 -14.97 -0.86
N PHE A 224 16.52 -14.40 -1.32
CA PHE A 224 15.24 -15.06 -1.35
C PHE A 224 14.75 -15.25 -2.78
N ASN A 225 14.17 -16.43 -3.04
CA ASN A 225 13.38 -16.71 -4.24
C ASN A 225 11.93 -16.85 -3.78
N ILE A 226 11.17 -15.81 -3.96
CA ILE A 226 9.80 -15.67 -3.45
C ILE A 226 8.84 -16.01 -4.58
N PRO A 227 8.06 -17.10 -4.49
CA PRO A 227 7.00 -17.40 -5.44
C PRO A 227 5.85 -16.41 -5.22
N VAL A 228 5.43 -15.74 -6.29
CA VAL A 228 4.36 -14.74 -6.27
C VAL A 228 3.27 -15.15 -7.25
N SER A 229 2.01 -15.01 -6.84
CA SER A 229 0.84 -15.31 -7.66
C SER A 229 -0.33 -14.39 -7.33
N SER A 230 -1.05 -13.93 -8.36
CA SER A 230 -2.32 -13.21 -8.21
C SER A 230 -3.55 -14.13 -8.18
N GLU A 231 -3.37 -15.47 -8.11
CA GLU A 231 -4.49 -16.42 -8.12
C GLU A 231 -5.53 -16.17 -7.03
N ASN A 232 -5.09 -15.70 -5.85
CA ASN A 232 -5.99 -15.44 -4.73
C ASN A 232 -6.96 -14.27 -5.00
N VAL A 233 -6.64 -13.39 -5.96
CA VAL A 233 -7.50 -12.29 -6.39
C VAL A 233 -8.14 -12.52 -7.77
N ASN A 234 -7.98 -13.70 -8.36
CA ASN A 234 -8.50 -14.01 -9.68
C ASN A 234 -10.03 -13.81 -9.75
N GLY A 235 -10.47 -13.04 -10.76
CA GLY A 235 -11.87 -12.68 -10.95
C GLY A 235 -12.40 -11.61 -9.98
N LYS A 236 -11.57 -11.09 -9.08
CA LYS A 236 -11.90 -9.99 -8.16
C LYS A 236 -11.25 -8.65 -8.53
N VAL A 237 -10.38 -8.65 -9.54
CA VAL A 237 -9.79 -7.43 -10.10
C VAL A 237 -10.71 -6.91 -11.19
N ASN A 238 -11.14 -5.66 -11.05
CA ASN A 238 -11.98 -4.98 -12.04
C ASN A 238 -11.25 -3.76 -12.58
N GLU A 239 -11.10 -3.71 -13.90
CA GLU A 239 -10.48 -2.62 -14.62
C GLU A 239 -11.52 -1.95 -15.51
N LYS A 240 -11.66 -0.64 -15.40
CA LYS A 240 -12.64 0.13 -16.15
C LYS A 240 -12.01 1.37 -16.74
N GLU A 241 -12.16 1.54 -18.04
CA GLU A 241 -11.82 2.78 -18.74
C GLU A 241 -12.78 3.91 -18.32
N CYS A 242 -12.23 5.10 -18.18
CA CYS A 242 -12.97 6.33 -17.95
C CYS A 242 -12.32 7.47 -18.74
N ASP A 243 -13.01 8.58 -18.88
CA ASP A 243 -12.53 9.76 -19.59
C ASP A 243 -12.88 11.00 -18.75
N ILE A 244 -11.97 11.35 -17.83
CA ILE A 244 -12.14 12.49 -16.93
C ILE A 244 -11.06 13.51 -17.25
N ASP A 245 -11.47 14.65 -17.80
CA ASP A 245 -10.59 15.76 -18.15
C ASP A 245 -10.58 16.80 -17.03
N LEU A 246 -9.41 17.03 -16.44
CA LEU A 246 -9.13 18.03 -15.41
C LEU A 246 -8.08 19.05 -15.91
N SER A 247 -7.94 19.20 -17.23
CA SER A 247 -6.97 20.10 -17.85
C SER A 247 -7.21 21.58 -17.51
N ASN A 248 -8.40 21.92 -17.07
CA ASN A 248 -8.74 23.25 -16.55
C ASN A 248 -8.09 23.55 -15.17
N ILE A 249 -7.65 22.51 -14.43
CA ILE A 249 -6.95 22.65 -13.15
C ILE A 249 -5.44 22.49 -13.32
N VAL A 250 -5.05 21.39 -13.99
CA VAL A 250 -3.65 21.08 -14.29
C VAL A 250 -3.52 20.67 -15.74
N SER A 251 -2.62 21.29 -16.47
CA SER A 251 -2.44 21.09 -17.91
C SER A 251 -2.32 19.61 -18.26
N GLY A 252 -3.14 19.17 -19.23
CA GLY A 252 -3.14 17.80 -19.74
C GLY A 252 -3.48 16.72 -18.73
N TYR A 253 -4.13 17.07 -17.60
CA TYR A 253 -4.52 16.08 -16.60
C TYR A 253 -5.76 15.32 -17.01
N HIS A 254 -5.58 14.07 -17.38
CA HIS A 254 -6.66 13.15 -17.77
C HIS A 254 -6.59 11.88 -16.95
N ILE A 255 -7.72 11.43 -16.40
CA ILE A 255 -7.85 10.10 -15.80
C ILE A 255 -8.49 9.19 -16.82
N ASN A 256 -7.76 8.16 -17.23
CA ASN A 256 -8.17 7.26 -18.31
C ASN A 256 -8.74 5.94 -17.77
N LYS A 257 -8.39 5.57 -16.53
CA LYS A 257 -8.68 4.24 -16.02
C LYS A 257 -8.83 4.23 -14.51
N ILE A 258 -9.72 3.37 -14.01
CA ILE A 258 -9.78 2.96 -12.61
C ILE A 258 -9.62 1.43 -12.52
N ILE A 259 -8.83 0.98 -11.56
CA ILE A 259 -8.63 -0.43 -11.23
C ILE A 259 -9.04 -0.63 -9.78
N THR A 260 -9.90 -1.62 -9.52
CA THR A 260 -10.27 -2.02 -8.15
C THR A 260 -9.88 -3.46 -7.92
N THR A 261 -9.22 -3.71 -6.80
CA THR A 261 -8.86 -5.04 -6.32
C THR A 261 -9.47 -5.23 -4.92
N PRO A 262 -9.41 -6.43 -4.33
CA PRO A 262 -9.84 -6.61 -2.94
C PRO A 262 -9.06 -5.80 -1.90
N LEU A 263 -7.88 -5.27 -2.25
CA LEU A 263 -6.96 -4.62 -1.31
C LEU A 263 -6.59 -3.20 -1.69
N ASN A 264 -6.88 -2.79 -2.94
CA ASN A 264 -6.48 -1.49 -3.46
C ASN A 264 -7.47 -0.96 -4.49
N THR A 265 -7.49 0.36 -4.60
CA THR A 265 -8.12 1.09 -5.71
C THR A 265 -7.08 1.97 -6.36
N VAL A 266 -6.99 2.01 -7.67
CA VAL A 266 -5.99 2.79 -8.40
C VAL A 266 -6.66 3.55 -9.52
N ILE A 267 -6.38 4.85 -9.65
CA ILE A 267 -6.67 5.64 -10.85
C ILE A 267 -5.38 5.87 -11.62
N GLN A 268 -5.48 5.78 -12.94
CA GLN A 268 -4.36 5.98 -13.84
C GLN A 268 -4.71 6.97 -14.94
N GLY A 269 -3.70 7.71 -15.38
CA GLY A 269 -3.91 8.70 -16.42
C GLY A 269 -2.63 9.42 -16.83
N THR A 270 -2.79 10.54 -17.51
CA THR A 270 -1.68 11.38 -17.97
C THR A 270 -1.83 12.81 -17.47
N ARG A 271 -0.70 13.49 -17.33
CA ARG A 271 -0.63 14.93 -17.09
C ARG A 271 0.61 15.51 -17.78
N MET A 272 0.64 16.81 -17.97
CA MET A 272 1.84 17.51 -18.40
C MET A 272 2.53 18.10 -17.15
N ASP A 273 3.80 17.75 -16.96
CA ASP A 273 4.65 18.43 -15.96
C ASP A 273 5.34 19.63 -16.62
N ASP A 274 5.21 20.80 -16.02
CA ASP A 274 6.03 21.96 -16.40
C ASP A 274 7.45 21.79 -15.85
N LYS A 275 8.44 22.34 -16.57
CA LYS A 275 9.85 22.33 -16.13
C LYS A 275 10.07 22.94 -14.74
N GLU A 276 9.23 23.92 -14.38
CA GLU A 276 9.37 24.70 -13.15
C GLU A 276 8.39 24.29 -12.05
N ASN A 277 7.27 23.63 -12.40
CA ASN A 277 6.22 23.26 -11.46
C ASN A 277 5.61 21.91 -11.83
N ALA A 278 5.96 20.87 -11.08
CA ALA A 278 5.25 19.59 -11.14
C ALA A 278 3.93 19.72 -10.36
N ASP A 279 2.92 20.37 -10.95
CA ASP A 279 1.59 20.48 -10.35
C ASP A 279 0.95 19.09 -10.25
N ARG A 280 0.77 18.60 -9.02
CA ARG A 280 0.18 17.30 -8.72
C ARG A 280 -1.20 17.51 -8.12
N LEU A 281 -2.19 16.83 -8.71
CA LEU A 281 -3.51 16.72 -8.07
C LEU A 281 -3.53 15.51 -7.16
N SER A 282 -3.95 15.75 -5.94
CA SER A 282 -4.39 14.72 -5.00
C SER A 282 -5.91 14.72 -4.93
N PHE A 283 -6.50 13.65 -4.39
CA PHE A 283 -7.94 13.50 -4.32
C PHE A 283 -8.40 13.13 -2.92
N ALA A 284 -9.46 13.79 -2.45
CA ALA A 284 -10.26 13.25 -1.38
C ALA A 284 -11.35 12.36 -2.01
N VAL A 285 -11.38 11.08 -1.62
CA VAL A 285 -12.23 10.07 -2.26
C VAL A 285 -13.25 9.56 -1.28
N PHE A 286 -14.51 9.50 -1.73
CA PHE A 286 -15.63 8.98 -0.94
C PHE A 286 -16.45 8.00 -1.76
N ASP A 287 -17.00 6.98 -1.12
CA ASP A 287 -17.95 6.08 -1.78
C ASP A 287 -19.37 6.65 -1.79
N ASN A 288 -20.32 5.91 -2.39
CA ASN A 288 -21.74 6.29 -2.47
C ASN A 288 -22.47 6.37 -1.12
N LYS A 289 -21.84 5.94 -0.02
CA LYS A 289 -22.33 6.10 1.36
C LYS A 289 -21.59 7.21 2.11
N GLY A 290 -20.70 7.91 1.42
CA GLY A 290 -19.89 8.99 1.96
C GLY A 290 -18.73 8.55 2.80
N ARG A 291 -18.34 7.25 2.81
CA ARG A 291 -17.18 6.76 3.56
C ARG A 291 -15.89 7.17 2.86
N TYR A 292 -14.95 7.70 3.61
CA TYR A 292 -13.65 8.12 3.09
C TYR A 292 -12.79 6.92 2.67
N ILE A 293 -12.21 7.01 1.49
CA ILE A 293 -11.26 6.02 0.95
C ILE A 293 -9.86 6.63 1.01
N LYS A 294 -9.03 6.10 1.92
CA LYS A 294 -7.71 6.64 2.23
C LYS A 294 -6.75 6.54 1.04
N ASN A 295 -6.00 7.61 0.78
CA ASN A 295 -4.87 7.60 -0.15
C ASN A 295 -3.73 6.72 0.39
N LYS A 296 -3.07 5.96 -0.48
CA LYS A 296 -1.94 5.07 -0.15
C LYS A 296 -0.65 5.46 -0.84
N SER A 297 -0.72 5.82 -2.12
CA SER A 297 0.48 6.03 -2.94
C SER A 297 0.21 6.93 -4.13
N GLU A 298 1.26 7.60 -4.58
CA GLU A 298 1.30 8.32 -5.85
C GLU A 298 2.57 7.93 -6.58
N GLU A 299 2.45 7.60 -7.85
CA GLU A 299 3.57 7.29 -8.73
C GLU A 299 3.37 7.96 -10.09
N ALA A 300 4.46 8.40 -10.72
CA ALA A 300 4.41 8.89 -12.08
C ALA A 300 5.68 8.53 -12.84
N VAL A 301 5.54 8.25 -14.13
CA VAL A 301 6.64 7.90 -15.04
C VAL A 301 6.57 8.84 -16.23
N GLY A 302 7.69 9.48 -16.56
CA GLY A 302 7.81 10.34 -17.75
C GLY A 302 7.80 9.54 -19.06
N ASP A 303 7.37 10.20 -20.14
CA ASP A 303 7.48 9.64 -21.47
C ASP A 303 8.96 9.48 -21.87
N LYS A 304 9.24 8.49 -22.70
CA LYS A 304 10.61 8.18 -23.17
C LYS A 304 11.23 9.23 -24.07
N ASP A 305 10.41 10.10 -24.67
CA ASP A 305 10.83 11.13 -25.62
C ASP A 305 11.13 12.47 -24.94
N GLY A 306 10.86 12.58 -23.62
CA GLY A 306 11.17 13.76 -22.81
C GLY A 306 10.26 14.96 -23.07
N ASN A 307 9.02 14.71 -23.49
CA ASN A 307 8.02 15.76 -23.79
C ASN A 307 7.32 16.30 -22.52
N TYR A 308 7.80 15.93 -21.33
CA TYR A 308 7.18 16.30 -20.04
C TYR A 308 5.76 15.77 -19.84
N ILE A 309 5.38 14.73 -20.57
CA ILE A 309 4.13 14.01 -20.33
C ILE A 309 4.42 12.91 -19.31
N MET A 310 3.63 12.89 -18.25
CA MET A 310 3.74 11.90 -17.19
C MET A 310 2.54 10.97 -17.23
N TYR A 311 2.80 9.67 -17.11
CA TYR A 311 1.77 8.68 -16.80
C TYR A 311 1.76 8.49 -15.29
N PHE A 312 0.64 8.78 -14.63
CA PHE A 312 0.52 8.68 -13.20
C PHE A 312 -0.35 7.48 -12.78
N SER A 313 -0.14 7.06 -11.55
CA SER A 313 -0.91 6.03 -10.86
C SER A 313 -1.09 6.45 -9.40
N ASN A 314 -2.32 6.77 -9.00
CA ASN A 314 -2.67 7.16 -7.64
C ASN A 314 -3.44 6.03 -6.98
N GLY A 315 -2.87 5.49 -5.92
CA GLY A 315 -3.41 4.35 -5.16
C GLY A 315 -4.17 4.78 -3.92
N PHE A 316 -5.26 4.09 -3.66
CA PHE A 316 -6.13 4.25 -2.49
C PHE A 316 -6.36 2.90 -1.83
N LYS A 317 -6.87 2.89 -0.59
CA LYS A 317 -7.36 1.67 0.05
C LYS A 317 -8.44 0.97 -0.79
N GLU A 318 -8.71 -0.27 -0.42
CA GLU A 318 -9.82 -1.05 -0.97
C GLU A 318 -11.16 -0.34 -0.76
N ILE A 319 -12.07 -0.56 -1.69
CA ILE A 319 -13.46 -0.13 -1.56
C ILE A 319 -14.28 -1.18 -0.83
N TYR A 320 -15.39 -0.76 -0.26
CA TYR A 320 -16.35 -1.68 0.37
C TYR A 320 -17.15 -2.46 -0.67
N ASP A 321 -17.58 -3.68 -0.34
CA ASP A 321 -18.35 -4.56 -1.24
C ASP A 321 -19.66 -3.92 -1.74
N ASP A 322 -20.22 -2.99 -0.99
CA ASP A 322 -21.45 -2.28 -1.27
C ASP A 322 -21.23 -0.89 -1.92
N THR A 323 -20.03 -0.65 -2.47
CA THR A 323 -19.71 0.55 -3.23
C THR A 323 -20.23 0.44 -4.65
N ASP A 324 -21.05 1.42 -5.06
CA ASP A 324 -21.58 1.52 -6.43
C ASP A 324 -20.80 2.53 -7.28
N TYR A 325 -20.35 3.65 -6.66
CA TYR A 325 -19.54 4.67 -7.29
C TYR A 325 -18.60 5.33 -6.27
N LEU A 326 -17.58 5.98 -6.77
CA LEU A 326 -16.66 6.81 -6.00
C LEU A 326 -16.79 8.27 -6.43
N THR A 327 -16.80 9.18 -5.47
CA THR A 327 -16.71 10.62 -5.67
C THR A 327 -15.30 11.08 -5.37
N PHE A 328 -14.69 11.78 -6.33
CA PHE A 328 -13.35 12.34 -6.23
C PHE A 328 -13.46 13.86 -6.14
N ILE A 329 -12.81 14.45 -5.14
CA ILE A 329 -12.71 15.90 -4.95
C ILE A 329 -11.24 16.27 -5.15
N PRO A 330 -10.87 16.95 -6.27
CA PRO A 330 -9.49 17.32 -6.55
C PRO A 330 -8.99 18.41 -5.59
N TRP A 331 -7.73 18.30 -5.22
CA TRP A 331 -7.02 19.34 -4.47
C TRP A 331 -5.53 19.30 -4.74
N LYS A 332 -4.81 20.39 -4.46
CA LYS A 332 -3.35 20.44 -4.57
C LYS A 332 -2.71 21.30 -3.50
N TYR A 333 -1.43 21.08 -3.25
CA TYR A 333 -0.62 22.03 -2.49
C TYR A 333 -0.37 23.27 -3.33
N LYS A 334 -0.41 24.44 -2.70
CA LYS A 334 0.04 25.69 -3.31
C LYS A 334 1.56 25.74 -3.25
N ASN A 335 2.18 26.09 -4.38
CA ASN A 335 3.63 26.35 -4.42
C ASN A 335 3.90 27.69 -3.73
N ASN A 336 4.08 27.66 -2.43
CA ASN A 336 4.48 28.83 -1.67
C ASN A 336 5.94 28.63 -1.26
N ASP A 337 6.83 29.48 -1.78
CA ASP A 337 8.25 29.58 -1.35
C ASP A 337 8.40 30.05 0.10
N SER A 338 7.31 30.40 0.77
CA SER A 338 7.32 30.85 2.14
C SER A 338 6.97 29.67 3.07
N HIS A 339 7.89 29.33 3.96
CA HIS A 339 7.62 28.59 5.19
C HIS A 339 6.73 29.43 6.15
N GLU A 340 5.60 29.95 5.64
CA GLU A 340 4.65 30.65 6.49
C GLU A 340 4.07 29.64 7.47
N THR A 341 4.29 29.91 8.75
CA THR A 341 3.71 29.11 9.83
C THR A 341 2.18 29.14 9.70
N GLU A 342 1.60 27.96 9.60
CA GLU A 342 0.14 27.81 9.63
C GLU A 342 -0.38 28.32 10.97
N ASN A 343 -1.39 29.19 10.92
CA ASN A 343 -1.98 29.79 12.11
C ASN A 343 -3.11 28.91 12.65
N ASN A 344 -3.25 28.87 13.98
CA ASN A 344 -4.42 28.27 14.60
C ASN A 344 -5.63 29.19 14.47
N ILE A 345 -6.78 28.63 14.13
CA ILE A 345 -8.10 29.27 14.24
C ILE A 345 -8.74 28.73 15.52
N THR A 346 -9.28 29.63 16.35
CA THR A 346 -9.95 29.22 17.58
C THR A 346 -11.22 30.06 17.73
N GLU A 347 -12.36 29.36 17.92
CA GLU A 347 -13.67 29.98 18.11
C GLU A 347 -14.45 29.30 19.26
N LYS A 348 -15.34 30.04 19.88
CA LYS A 348 -16.21 29.46 20.90
C LYS A 348 -17.22 28.53 20.23
N LEU A 349 -17.26 27.27 20.68
CA LEU A 349 -18.17 26.26 20.14
C LEU A 349 -19.60 26.49 20.64
N ASN A 350 -20.54 26.58 19.71
CA ASN A 350 -21.96 26.63 20.01
C ASN A 350 -22.57 25.23 19.86
N LEU A 351 -22.80 24.53 20.96
CA LEU A 351 -23.37 23.18 20.95
C LEU A 351 -24.84 23.12 20.45
N LYS A 352 -25.55 24.25 20.43
CA LYS A 352 -26.98 24.33 20.06
C LYS A 352 -27.24 25.04 18.72
N GLY A 353 -26.18 25.44 18.02
CA GLY A 353 -26.28 26.17 16.77
C GLY A 353 -24.97 26.13 15.96
N GLU A 354 -24.88 26.96 14.96
CA GLU A 354 -23.71 27.03 14.12
C GLU A 354 -22.54 27.72 14.81
N THR A 355 -21.32 27.27 14.47
CA THR A 355 -20.06 27.92 14.82
C THR A 355 -19.28 28.18 13.54
N LYS A 356 -18.99 29.44 13.23
CA LYS A 356 -18.22 29.84 12.05
C LYS A 356 -16.78 30.13 12.42
N LEU A 357 -15.87 29.53 11.68
CA LEU A 357 -14.43 29.74 11.77
C LEU A 357 -13.95 30.50 10.53
N TYR A 358 -13.07 31.47 10.73
CA TYR A 358 -12.55 32.32 9.67
C TYR A 358 -11.05 32.18 9.53
N SER A 359 -10.58 32.06 8.29
CA SER A 359 -9.16 32.05 7.97
C SER A 359 -8.51 33.42 8.20
N SER A 360 -7.20 33.48 8.21
CA SER A 360 -6.43 34.71 8.42
C SER A 360 -6.70 35.82 7.39
N ASP A 361 -7.25 35.47 6.22
CA ASP A 361 -7.67 36.41 5.18
C ASP A 361 -9.13 36.92 5.39
N GLY A 362 -9.77 36.55 6.49
CA GLY A 362 -11.12 36.97 6.88
C GLY A 362 -12.25 36.24 6.15
N LYS A 363 -11.93 35.20 5.35
CA LYS A 363 -12.96 34.40 4.68
C LYS A 363 -13.42 33.25 5.57
N GLU A 364 -14.66 32.81 5.39
CA GLU A 364 -15.18 31.63 6.09
C GLU A 364 -14.34 30.40 5.70
N TYR A 365 -13.71 29.80 6.72
CA TYR A 365 -12.87 28.63 6.59
C TYR A 365 -13.67 27.35 6.75
N MET A 366 -14.48 27.31 7.81
CA MET A 366 -15.32 26.18 8.18
C MET A 366 -16.55 26.68 8.93
N THR A 367 -17.68 26.05 8.73
CA THR A 367 -18.86 26.19 9.59
C THR A 367 -19.21 24.85 10.18
N ILE A 368 -19.08 24.71 11.50
CA ILE A 368 -19.70 23.60 12.23
C ILE A 368 -21.19 23.88 12.24
N THR A 369 -21.95 23.02 11.54
CA THR A 369 -23.41 23.20 11.37
C THR A 369 -24.20 22.59 12.52
N LYS A 370 -23.66 21.53 13.13
CA LYS A 370 -24.32 20.77 14.20
C LYS A 370 -23.34 19.92 14.98
N VAL A 371 -23.61 19.76 16.26
CA VAL A 371 -22.96 18.76 17.14
C VAL A 371 -24.05 17.88 17.73
N ASN A 372 -23.99 16.58 17.48
CA ASN A 372 -24.91 15.59 18.01
C ASN A 372 -24.16 14.62 18.94
N ILE A 373 -24.89 14.11 19.93
CA ILE A 373 -24.45 13.00 20.76
C ILE A 373 -25.34 11.82 20.45
N GLU A 374 -24.75 10.75 19.91
CA GLU A 374 -25.43 9.53 19.48
C GLU A 374 -24.64 8.32 20.06
N ASP A 375 -25.31 7.46 20.81
CA ASP A 375 -24.72 6.24 21.40
C ASP A 375 -23.41 6.46 22.20
N GLY A 376 -23.34 7.57 22.96
CA GLY A 376 -22.15 7.92 23.75
C GLY A 376 -20.97 8.47 22.93
N LYS A 377 -21.18 8.76 21.64
CA LYS A 377 -20.21 9.35 20.72
C LYS A 377 -20.64 10.74 20.31
N THR A 378 -19.67 11.59 20.05
CA THR A 378 -19.91 12.93 19.49
C THR A 378 -19.78 12.90 17.98
N LYS A 379 -20.81 13.38 17.29
CA LYS A 379 -20.81 13.56 15.83
C LYS A 379 -20.87 15.04 15.49
N ILE A 380 -19.83 15.53 14.81
CA ILE A 380 -19.66 16.93 14.43
C ILE A 380 -19.91 17.03 12.93
N TYR A 381 -20.92 17.82 12.55
CA TYR A 381 -21.25 18.13 11.17
C TYR A 381 -20.64 19.47 10.80
N TYR A 382 -20.02 19.54 9.63
CA TYR A 382 -19.38 20.77 9.18
C TYR A 382 -19.38 20.93 7.66
N LYS A 383 -19.33 22.18 7.22
CA LYS A 383 -19.05 22.56 5.82
C LYS A 383 -17.75 23.30 5.75
N SER A 384 -16.93 22.99 4.75
CA SER A 384 -15.69 23.70 4.47
C SER A 384 -15.33 23.59 3.02
N ARG A 385 -14.89 24.70 2.42
CA ARG A 385 -14.33 24.68 1.06
C ARG A 385 -13.03 23.84 0.93
N TYR A 386 -12.40 23.51 2.04
CA TYR A 386 -11.22 22.64 2.09
C TYR A 386 -11.57 21.16 2.29
N GLY A 387 -12.84 20.88 2.47
CA GLY A 387 -13.37 19.54 2.63
C GLY A 387 -12.75 18.80 3.82
N VAL A 388 -12.46 17.53 3.63
CA VAL A 388 -11.78 16.68 4.61
C VAL A 388 -10.32 17.11 4.89
N ASN A 389 -9.75 17.95 4.04
CA ASN A 389 -8.41 18.51 4.20
C ASN A 389 -8.39 19.82 5.01
N ALA A 390 -9.58 20.34 5.39
CA ALA A 390 -9.67 21.37 6.39
C ALA A 390 -9.16 20.82 7.72
N ALA A 391 -7.98 20.96 8.04
CA ALA A 391 -7.16 20.55 9.19
C ALA A 391 -7.88 19.96 10.44
N PRO A 392 -7.17 19.33 11.34
CA PRO A 392 -7.78 18.62 12.46
C PRO A 392 -8.70 19.53 13.29
N ILE A 393 -9.89 19.01 13.64
CA ILE A 393 -10.82 19.67 14.54
C ILE A 393 -10.46 19.23 15.96
N GLU A 394 -10.09 20.18 16.81
CA GLU A 394 -9.88 19.96 18.24
C GLU A 394 -11.00 20.64 19.04
N ILE A 395 -11.47 19.98 20.10
CA ILE A 395 -12.42 20.58 21.04
C ILE A 395 -11.77 20.64 22.41
N VAL A 396 -11.69 21.84 22.94
CA VAL A 396 -11.04 22.16 24.23
C VAL A 396 -12.10 22.62 25.24
N ASP A 397 -12.08 22.05 26.42
CA ASP A 397 -12.86 22.54 27.57
C ASP A 397 -12.23 23.83 28.08
N ASN A 398 -12.99 24.94 28.04
CA ASN A 398 -12.49 26.27 28.42
C ASN A 398 -12.23 26.42 29.90
N LYS A 399 -12.81 25.54 30.76
CA LYS A 399 -12.62 25.58 32.20
C LYS A 399 -11.37 24.84 32.64
N THR A 400 -11.09 23.70 32.02
CA THR A 400 -9.98 22.82 32.41
C THR A 400 -8.76 22.99 31.50
N GLY A 401 -8.95 23.49 30.27
CA GLY A 401 -7.93 23.52 29.23
C GLY A 401 -7.64 22.15 28.63
N GLU A 402 -8.45 21.15 28.96
CA GLU A 402 -8.28 19.79 28.46
C GLU A 402 -8.78 19.67 27.02
N ASN A 403 -8.00 19.03 26.14
CA ASN A 403 -8.44 18.63 24.82
C ASN A 403 -9.40 17.44 24.94
N ILE A 404 -10.69 17.68 24.78
CA ILE A 404 -11.72 16.63 24.80
C ILE A 404 -11.66 15.79 23.54
N ILE A 405 -11.49 16.45 22.38
CA ILE A 405 -11.25 15.83 21.10
C ILE A 405 -9.97 16.44 20.56
N SER A 406 -8.97 15.61 20.32
CA SER A 406 -7.67 16.05 19.79
C SER A 406 -7.23 15.16 18.66
N PHE A 407 -6.79 15.79 17.59
CA PHE A 407 -6.16 15.18 16.43
C PHE A 407 -4.84 15.91 16.16
N SER A 408 -4.07 16.17 17.22
CA SER A 408 -2.92 17.08 17.21
C SER A 408 -1.66 16.53 16.54
N ASP A 409 -1.57 15.21 16.33
CA ASP A 409 -0.43 14.57 15.67
C ASP A 409 -0.78 14.21 14.23
N ASP A 410 0.18 14.20 13.33
CA ASP A 410 -0.02 13.82 11.92
C ASP A 410 -0.73 12.46 11.77
N TYR A 411 -0.49 11.55 12.69
CA TYR A 411 -1.15 10.26 12.77
C TYR A 411 -2.66 10.37 13.05
N ASN A 412 -3.04 11.25 13.96
CA ASN A 412 -4.43 11.46 14.34
C ASN A 412 -5.24 12.19 13.26
N PHE A 413 -4.59 12.96 12.39
CA PHE A 413 -5.28 13.61 11.27
C PHE A 413 -5.76 12.62 10.21
N GLU A 414 -4.99 11.58 9.91
CA GLU A 414 -5.45 10.51 9.01
C GLU A 414 -6.59 9.68 9.63
N GLU A 415 -6.53 9.41 10.93
CA GLU A 415 -7.64 8.77 11.66
C GLU A 415 -8.91 9.64 11.62
N GLN A 416 -8.76 10.96 11.72
CA GLN A 416 -9.89 11.88 11.57
C GLN A 416 -10.50 11.81 10.17
N LYS A 417 -9.69 11.75 9.12
CA LYS A 417 -10.19 11.59 7.75
C LYS A 417 -10.95 10.27 7.58
N GLU A 418 -10.39 9.17 8.13
CA GLU A 418 -11.04 7.85 8.10
C GLU A 418 -12.36 7.83 8.91
N ALA A 419 -12.47 8.63 9.97
CA ALA A 419 -13.70 8.81 10.75
C ALA A 419 -14.69 9.80 10.12
N THR A 420 -14.34 10.43 8.98
CA THR A 420 -15.16 11.42 8.32
C THR A 420 -16.02 10.77 7.23
N THR A 421 -17.30 11.17 7.20
CA THR A 421 -18.22 10.87 6.11
C THR A 421 -18.59 12.14 5.36
N TYR A 422 -18.93 12.01 4.09
CA TYR A 422 -19.33 13.10 3.21
C TYR A 422 -20.71 12.85 2.62
N ASN A 423 -21.58 13.85 2.72
CA ASN A 423 -22.89 13.86 2.07
C ASN A 423 -22.80 14.74 0.82
N ALA A 424 -22.80 14.12 -0.37
CA ALA A 424 -22.67 14.82 -1.64
C ALA A 424 -23.89 15.72 -1.99
N ASP A 425 -25.09 15.41 -1.46
CA ASP A 425 -26.32 16.18 -1.73
C ASP A 425 -26.34 17.50 -0.97
N THR A 426 -25.79 17.52 0.25
CA THR A 426 -25.76 18.71 1.12
C THR A 426 -24.42 19.40 1.16
N ASP A 427 -23.40 18.80 0.55
CA ASP A 427 -22.00 19.22 0.61
C ASP A 427 -21.52 19.38 2.06
N GLU A 428 -21.85 18.40 2.91
CA GLU A 428 -21.61 18.42 4.33
C GLU A 428 -20.76 17.21 4.76
N TYR A 429 -19.81 17.45 5.61
CA TYR A 429 -18.96 16.43 6.24
C TYR A 429 -19.45 16.14 7.63
N ALA A 430 -19.26 14.91 8.10
CA ALA A 430 -19.51 14.55 9.47
C ALA A 430 -18.39 13.68 10.01
N ILE A 431 -17.81 14.08 11.14
CA ILE A 431 -16.79 13.33 11.84
C ILE A 431 -17.37 12.72 13.11
N THR A 432 -17.07 11.44 13.37
CA THR A 432 -17.52 10.72 14.56
C THR A 432 -16.34 10.49 15.50
N CYS A 433 -16.47 10.92 16.75
CA CYS A 433 -15.48 10.79 17.81
C CYS A 433 -16.00 9.87 18.91
N ASP A 434 -15.16 8.95 19.39
CA ASP A 434 -15.52 7.98 20.44
C ASP A 434 -15.61 8.57 21.86
N LYS A 435 -15.73 9.89 21.97
CA LYS A 435 -15.92 10.60 23.23
C LYS A 435 -17.24 11.36 23.20
N GLU A 436 -17.95 11.37 24.32
CA GLU A 436 -19.17 12.16 24.51
C GLU A 436 -18.82 13.54 25.07
N ILE A 437 -19.25 14.60 24.35
CA ILE A 437 -19.19 15.98 24.86
C ILE A 437 -20.45 16.24 25.69
N LYS A 438 -20.27 16.59 26.95
CA LYS A 438 -21.37 17.01 27.83
C LYS A 438 -21.70 18.48 27.65
N ASP A 439 -22.83 18.94 28.22
CA ASP A 439 -23.10 20.39 28.29
C ASP A 439 -21.92 21.10 29.00
N GLY A 440 -21.35 22.09 28.34
CA GLY A 440 -20.15 22.76 28.83
C GLY A 440 -19.80 24.00 28.00
N ASP A 441 -18.70 24.64 28.39
CA ASP A 441 -18.11 25.78 27.67
C ASP A 441 -16.85 25.30 26.96
N TYR A 442 -16.93 25.25 25.63
CA TYR A 442 -15.90 24.69 24.77
C TYR A 442 -15.45 25.69 23.71
N SER A 443 -14.21 25.52 23.28
CA SER A 443 -13.69 26.13 22.06
C SER A 443 -13.38 25.05 21.02
N VAL A 444 -13.63 25.37 19.75
CA VAL A 444 -13.15 24.58 18.62
C VAL A 444 -11.86 25.21 18.11
N LYS A 445 -10.86 24.38 17.85
CA LYS A 445 -9.59 24.78 17.24
C LYS A 445 -9.36 24.00 15.97
N THR A 446 -8.72 24.64 15.01
CA THR A 446 -8.22 24.00 13.78
C THR A 446 -7.01 24.78 13.25
N ILE A 447 -6.32 24.25 12.24
CA ILE A 447 -5.19 24.92 11.61
C ILE A 447 -5.66 25.56 10.30
N ASP A 448 -5.25 26.80 10.03
CA ASP A 448 -5.56 27.52 8.78
C ASP A 448 -4.72 26.97 7.63
N LYS A 449 -5.29 26.11 6.81
CA LYS A 449 -4.67 25.55 5.57
C LYS A 449 -4.94 26.42 4.34
N SER A 450 -5.58 27.59 4.47
CA SER A 450 -5.97 28.42 3.32
C SER A 450 -4.80 28.89 2.46
N LYS A 451 -3.61 28.94 3.05
CA LYS A 451 -2.38 29.33 2.34
C LYS A 451 -1.63 28.15 1.72
N SER A 452 -1.82 26.95 2.25
CA SER A 452 -1.04 25.76 1.85
C SER A 452 -1.76 24.85 0.86
N ILE A 453 -3.10 24.85 0.83
CA ILE A 453 -3.87 23.99 -0.09
C ILE A 453 -4.90 24.77 -0.89
N GLU A 454 -5.24 24.21 -2.05
CA GLU A 454 -6.36 24.63 -2.90
C GLU A 454 -7.22 23.41 -3.21
N VAL A 455 -8.55 23.55 -3.04
CA VAL A 455 -9.52 22.47 -3.26
C VAL A 455 -10.50 22.91 -4.34
N TYR A 456 -10.74 22.04 -5.29
CA TYR A 456 -11.57 22.25 -6.47
C TYR A 456 -12.92 21.51 -6.33
N GLY A 457 -13.71 21.92 -5.34
CA GLY A 457 -14.98 21.27 -5.00
C GLY A 457 -16.01 21.31 -6.13
N ASP A 458 -15.99 22.36 -6.97
CA ASP A 458 -16.88 22.50 -8.14
C ASP A 458 -16.48 21.54 -9.28
N GLU A 459 -15.25 21.04 -9.29
CA GLU A 459 -14.70 20.09 -10.26
C GLU A 459 -14.75 18.64 -9.75
N LYS A 460 -15.53 18.38 -8.72
CA LYS A 460 -15.75 17.01 -8.23
C LYS A 460 -16.42 16.16 -9.29
N PHE A 461 -16.00 14.92 -9.41
CA PHE A 461 -16.54 13.96 -10.37
C PHE A 461 -16.79 12.61 -9.73
N THR A 462 -17.56 11.77 -10.42
CA THR A 462 -17.85 10.40 -9.96
C THR A 462 -17.43 9.37 -11.00
N ILE A 463 -16.91 8.25 -10.52
CA ILE A 463 -16.65 7.07 -11.34
C ILE A 463 -17.53 5.93 -10.82
N LYS A 464 -18.36 5.35 -11.70
CA LYS A 464 -19.15 4.16 -11.37
C LYS A 464 -18.24 2.95 -11.30
N ILE A 465 -18.42 2.14 -10.26
CA ILE A 465 -17.67 0.89 -10.05
C ILE A 465 -18.49 -0.30 -10.60
N LYS A 466 -19.78 -0.35 -10.27
CA LYS A 466 -20.74 -1.38 -10.73
C LYS A 466 -21.63 -0.85 -11.84
#